data_65e96074e4785cf2aa5d821202bdc977
#
_entry.id   65e96074e4785cf2aa5d821202bdc977
#
_cell.length_a   1.000
_cell.length_b   1.000
_cell.length_c   1.000
_cell.angle_alpha   90.00
_cell.angle_beta   90.00
_cell.angle_gamma   90.00
#
_symmetry.space_group_name_H-M   'P 1'
#
loop_
_entity.id
_entity.type
_entity.pdbx_description
1 polymer ?
#
loop_
_entity_poly.entity_id
_entity_poly.type
_entity_poly.pdbx_seq_one_letter_code
_entity_poly.pdbx_strand_id
1 'polypeptide(L)'
;MQTEVTCPAGTIVGVERDGVRAFESIPYSRIVGAFDDPLPAEQGLLIDASVPRPGTASLSVTTPGTAKPGADHPVVVWIHGGRFEHGDHTETFTNPDDFARAGVVQVRVGYRLKFPGFLPLHTDAPGHYRGVADCAEALSWIQRNIEAFGGDPTNVTVVGQSAGAAIALWLARRDHYKGEFRRVLAMSPAFPRAPFESRKWATRGALSTPLTREALNQLYRDNEPKMQRGYQRFRTQYITDCALGPHPLDATELAEVDLVVTSTREEFIGHGAALDRAHLG
;
A
#
# COMPACT_ATOMS: atom_id res chain seq x y z
N MET A 1 1.30 20.00 -21.02
CA MET A 1 0.88 21.29 -20.38
C MET A 1 0.68 21.07 -18.91
N GLN A 2 0.73 22.14 -18.09
CA GLN A 2 0.32 22.08 -16.71
C GLN A 2 -1.21 21.99 -16.63
N THR A 3 -1.74 21.19 -15.72
CA THR A 3 -3.18 21.04 -15.47
C THR A 3 -3.44 21.12 -13.96
N GLU A 4 -4.64 21.47 -13.57
CA GLU A 4 -5.01 21.64 -12.17
C GLU A 4 -6.34 20.94 -11.87
N VAL A 5 -6.47 20.46 -10.65
CA VAL A 5 -7.72 19.92 -10.07
C VAL A 5 -7.89 20.51 -8.69
N THR A 6 -9.08 21.08 -8.42
CA THR A 6 -9.46 21.54 -7.08
C THR A 6 -10.40 20.51 -6.43
N CYS A 7 -10.04 20.04 -5.25
CA CYS A 7 -10.77 19.04 -4.48
C CYS A 7 -10.66 19.35 -2.97
N PRO A 8 -11.29 18.60 -2.07
CA PRO A 8 -11.17 18.80 -0.62
C PRO A 8 -9.72 18.80 -0.10
N ALA A 9 -8.81 18.01 -0.71
CA ALA A 9 -7.39 18.04 -0.35
C ALA A 9 -6.70 19.38 -0.69
N GLY A 10 -7.22 20.14 -1.65
CA GLY A 10 -6.70 21.44 -2.08
C GLY A 10 -6.63 21.59 -3.60
N THR A 11 -5.76 22.46 -4.08
CA THR A 11 -5.46 22.60 -5.50
C THR A 11 -4.25 21.75 -5.85
N ILE A 12 -4.44 20.76 -6.72
CA ILE A 12 -3.43 19.79 -7.10
C ILE A 12 -3.00 20.06 -8.54
N VAL A 13 -1.73 20.40 -8.71
CA VAL A 13 -1.14 20.75 -9.99
C VAL A 13 -0.45 19.53 -10.58
N GLY A 14 -0.85 19.12 -11.78
CA GLY A 14 -0.30 17.97 -12.51
C GLY A 14 0.14 18.34 -13.92
N VAL A 15 0.34 17.32 -14.73
CA VAL A 15 0.76 17.44 -16.13
C VAL A 15 -0.26 16.78 -17.05
N GLU A 16 -0.61 17.47 -18.14
CA GLU A 16 -1.39 16.90 -19.23
C GLU A 16 -0.46 16.64 -20.44
N ARG A 17 -0.53 15.42 -20.97
CA ARG A 17 0.20 14.98 -22.15
C ARG A 17 -0.62 13.91 -22.90
N ASP A 18 -0.64 13.98 -24.22
CA ASP A 18 -1.24 12.96 -25.11
C ASP A 18 -2.66 12.54 -24.71
N GLY A 19 -3.49 13.51 -24.26
CA GLY A 19 -4.87 13.27 -23.84
C GLY A 19 -5.01 12.57 -22.48
N VAL A 20 -3.97 12.58 -21.67
CA VAL A 20 -3.92 12.02 -20.32
C VAL A 20 -3.47 13.09 -19.34
N ARG A 21 -4.11 13.18 -18.17
CA ARG A 21 -3.66 14.00 -17.04
C ARG A 21 -3.07 13.11 -15.95
N ALA A 22 -1.85 13.44 -15.54
CA ALA A 22 -1.12 12.74 -14.49
C ALA A 22 -0.83 13.69 -13.32
N PHE A 23 -1.09 13.20 -12.13
CA PHE A 23 -0.85 13.88 -10.86
C PHE A 23 -0.03 12.94 -9.98
N GLU A 24 1.23 13.28 -9.77
CA GLU A 24 2.21 12.41 -9.12
C GLU A 24 2.49 12.86 -7.69
N SER A 25 2.73 11.88 -6.79
CA SER A 25 3.21 12.17 -5.43
C SER A 25 2.28 13.05 -4.59
N ILE A 26 0.98 12.82 -4.66
CA ILE A 26 -0.01 13.49 -3.83
C ILE A 26 0.04 12.88 -2.42
N PRO A 27 0.30 13.66 -1.36
CA PRO A 27 0.27 13.16 0.00
C PRO A 27 -1.18 12.85 0.41
N TYR A 28 -1.47 11.63 0.80
CA TYR A 28 -2.79 11.24 1.32
C TYR A 28 -2.81 11.17 2.85
N SER A 29 -1.63 11.09 3.47
CA SER A 29 -1.51 11.02 4.92
C SER A 29 -0.29 11.78 5.45
N ARG A 30 -0.32 12.05 6.74
CA ARG A 30 0.82 12.57 7.52
C ARG A 30 1.27 11.53 8.54
N ILE A 31 2.54 11.18 8.52
CA ILE A 31 3.18 10.22 9.44
C ILE A 31 4.11 11.00 10.36
N VAL A 32 3.83 11.01 11.67
CA VAL A 32 4.62 11.73 12.67
C VAL A 32 5.88 10.95 13.03
N GLY A 33 5.73 9.70 13.43
CA GLY A 33 6.83 8.78 13.67
C GLY A 33 6.72 7.55 12.77
N ALA A 34 7.85 6.95 12.42
CA ALA A 34 7.89 5.82 11.49
C ALA A 34 6.97 4.65 11.90
N PHE A 35 6.75 4.49 13.22
CA PHE A 35 5.89 3.44 13.81
C PHE A 35 4.56 3.99 14.34
N ASP A 36 4.19 5.24 14.04
CA ASP A 36 2.88 5.78 14.38
C ASP A 36 1.87 5.45 13.28
N ASP A 37 0.60 5.47 13.62
CA ASP A 37 -0.46 5.29 12.63
C ASP A 37 -0.55 6.52 11.70
N PRO A 38 -1.00 6.34 10.44
CA PRO A 38 -1.19 7.46 9.54
C PRO A 38 -2.30 8.38 10.07
N LEU A 39 -2.09 9.67 9.90
CA LEU A 39 -3.13 10.68 10.12
C LEU A 39 -3.55 11.22 8.75
N PRO A 40 -4.78 11.65 8.55
CA PRO A 40 -5.20 12.31 7.32
C PRO A 40 -4.24 13.45 6.93
N ALA A 41 -3.97 13.58 5.64
CA ALA A 41 -3.20 14.72 5.15
C ALA A 41 -3.91 16.05 5.43
N GLU A 42 -3.14 17.12 5.54
CA GLU A 42 -3.68 18.48 5.64
C GLU A 42 -4.51 18.81 4.40
N GLN A 43 -5.58 19.58 4.59
CA GLN A 43 -6.50 19.97 3.53
C GLN A 43 -6.27 21.41 3.07
N GLY A 44 -6.77 21.74 1.89
CA GLY A 44 -6.75 23.10 1.36
C GLY A 44 -5.38 23.60 0.88
N LEU A 45 -4.42 22.69 0.69
CA LEU A 45 -3.05 23.03 0.27
C LEU A 45 -2.94 23.20 -1.25
N LEU A 46 -1.93 23.95 -1.68
CA LEU A 46 -1.43 23.89 -3.05
C LEU A 46 -0.39 22.78 -3.14
N ILE A 47 -0.69 21.76 -3.94
CA ILE A 47 0.13 20.54 -4.06
C ILE A 47 0.73 20.49 -5.47
N ASP A 48 2.05 20.58 -5.58
CA ASP A 48 2.76 20.32 -6.83
C ASP A 48 2.93 18.81 -7.03
N ALA A 49 2.06 18.25 -7.87
CA ALA A 49 2.03 16.86 -8.30
C ALA A 49 2.49 16.70 -9.76
N SER A 50 3.29 17.61 -10.28
CA SER A 50 3.75 17.61 -11.67
C SER A 50 4.89 16.65 -11.94
N VAL A 51 5.61 16.19 -10.90
CA VAL A 51 6.74 15.28 -11.02
C VAL A 51 6.66 14.14 -10.02
N PRO A 52 7.03 12.91 -10.41
CA PRO A 52 7.09 11.78 -9.48
C PRO A 52 8.23 11.99 -8.46
N ARG A 53 7.92 11.78 -7.19
CA ARG A 53 8.87 11.75 -6.07
C ARG A 53 8.71 10.42 -5.36
N PRO A 54 9.58 9.42 -5.63
CA PRO A 54 9.49 8.11 -4.99
C PRO A 54 9.40 8.23 -3.46
N GLY A 55 8.54 7.44 -2.86
CA GLY A 55 8.35 7.47 -1.41
C GLY A 55 7.07 6.80 -0.95
N THR A 56 6.90 6.76 0.36
CA THR A 56 5.73 6.22 1.04
C THR A 56 4.75 7.34 1.41
N ALA A 57 3.50 6.97 1.77
CA ALA A 57 2.44 7.90 2.19
C ALA A 57 2.04 8.93 1.10
N SER A 58 2.23 8.56 -0.16
CA SER A 58 1.79 9.33 -1.32
C SER A 58 1.10 8.43 -2.33
N LEU A 59 0.26 9.02 -3.15
CA LEU A 59 -0.39 8.33 -4.27
C LEU A 59 -0.22 9.14 -5.56
N SER A 60 -0.41 8.47 -6.69
CA SER A 60 -0.47 9.08 -8.02
C SER A 60 -1.82 8.82 -8.64
N VAL A 61 -2.39 9.82 -9.30
CA VAL A 61 -3.66 9.72 -10.04
C VAL A 61 -3.40 9.96 -11.51
N THR A 62 -3.85 9.05 -12.37
CA THR A 62 -3.84 9.22 -13.83
C THR A 62 -5.27 9.09 -14.34
N THR A 63 -5.71 10.09 -15.11
CA THR A 63 -7.10 10.20 -15.56
C THR A 63 -7.17 10.64 -17.04
N PRO A 64 -8.27 10.31 -17.77
CA PRO A 64 -8.48 10.83 -19.12
C PRO A 64 -8.37 12.37 -19.16
N GLY A 65 -7.74 12.91 -20.19
CA GLY A 65 -7.60 14.37 -20.36
C GLY A 65 -8.92 15.11 -20.42
N THR A 66 -9.98 14.44 -20.89
CA THR A 66 -11.34 14.97 -20.96
C THR A 66 -12.18 14.81 -19.70
N ALA A 67 -11.66 14.08 -18.68
CA ALA A 67 -12.38 13.79 -17.46
C ALA A 67 -12.69 15.09 -16.69
N LYS A 68 -13.90 15.17 -16.15
CA LYS A 68 -14.43 16.30 -15.36
C LYS A 68 -15.15 15.73 -14.14
N PRO A 69 -15.36 16.51 -13.09
CA PRO A 69 -16.26 16.09 -12.01
C PRO A 69 -17.62 15.62 -12.55
N GLY A 70 -18.10 14.48 -12.09
CA GLY A 70 -19.31 13.83 -12.60
C GLY A 70 -19.18 13.11 -13.95
N ALA A 71 -17.94 12.82 -14.39
CA ALA A 71 -17.71 11.95 -15.57
C ALA A 71 -17.87 10.45 -15.25
N ASP A 72 -17.91 10.10 -13.97
CA ASP A 72 -18.20 8.76 -13.43
C ASP A 72 -17.33 7.63 -14.01
N HIS A 73 -16.06 7.93 -14.31
CA HIS A 73 -15.11 6.92 -14.75
C HIS A 73 -14.87 5.87 -13.65
N PRO A 74 -14.80 4.58 -13.99
CA PRO A 74 -14.40 3.56 -13.02
C PRO A 74 -12.99 3.85 -12.48
N VAL A 75 -12.78 3.53 -11.20
CA VAL A 75 -11.52 3.77 -10.51
C VAL A 75 -10.81 2.44 -10.23
N VAL A 76 -9.56 2.33 -10.63
CA VAL A 76 -8.67 1.22 -10.28
C VAL A 76 -7.61 1.72 -9.32
N VAL A 77 -7.57 1.13 -8.13
CA VAL A 77 -6.57 1.41 -7.10
C VAL A 77 -5.53 0.30 -7.12
N TRP A 78 -4.32 0.63 -7.55
CA TRP A 78 -3.19 -0.28 -7.60
C TRP A 78 -2.39 -0.24 -6.30
N ILE A 79 -2.25 -1.40 -5.65
CA ILE A 79 -1.37 -1.62 -4.49
C ILE A 79 -0.21 -2.48 -4.98
N HIS A 80 0.99 -1.91 -4.97
CA HIS A 80 2.18 -2.57 -5.51
C HIS A 80 2.63 -3.78 -4.67
N GLY A 81 3.37 -4.69 -5.31
CA GLY A 81 4.03 -5.81 -4.67
C GLY A 81 5.38 -5.43 -4.04
N GLY A 82 6.39 -6.29 -4.21
CA GLY A 82 7.75 -6.02 -3.74
C GLY A 82 8.07 -6.61 -2.37
N ARG A 83 7.40 -7.69 -1.97
CA ARG A 83 7.71 -8.47 -0.75
C ARG A 83 7.60 -7.68 0.55
N PHE A 84 6.79 -6.61 0.59
CA PHE A 84 6.72 -5.64 1.68
C PHE A 84 8.06 -4.90 1.95
N GLU A 85 9.01 -4.95 1.02
CA GLU A 85 10.36 -4.42 1.15
C GLU A 85 10.68 -3.28 0.17
N HIS A 86 10.05 -3.31 -1.00
CA HIS A 86 10.32 -2.43 -2.13
C HIS A 86 9.01 -1.98 -2.77
N GLY A 87 9.10 -0.95 -3.58
CA GLY A 87 8.00 -0.40 -4.33
C GLY A 87 7.48 0.92 -3.77
N ASP A 88 6.81 1.66 -4.61
CA ASP A 88 6.08 2.88 -4.26
C ASP A 88 5.05 3.22 -5.36
N HIS A 89 4.34 4.34 -5.19
CA HIS A 89 3.32 4.81 -6.15
C HIS A 89 3.86 5.19 -7.53
N THR A 90 5.19 5.28 -7.73
CA THR A 90 5.79 5.64 -9.01
C THR A 90 6.09 4.42 -9.90
N GLU A 91 5.84 3.20 -9.40
CA GLU A 91 6.05 1.98 -10.18
C GLU A 91 5.22 1.96 -11.47
N THR A 92 5.85 1.47 -12.54
CA THR A 92 5.29 1.40 -13.89
C THR A 92 4.89 -0.02 -14.31
N PHE A 93 4.68 -0.93 -13.36
CA PHE A 93 4.26 -2.30 -13.66
C PHE A 93 2.95 -2.33 -14.46
N THR A 94 2.04 -1.41 -14.15
CA THR A 94 0.89 -1.12 -14.97
C THR A 94 1.14 0.21 -15.69
N ASN A 95 0.92 0.26 -17.01
CA ASN A 95 0.98 1.53 -17.72
C ASN A 95 -0.27 2.38 -17.40
N PRO A 96 -0.15 3.43 -16.59
CA PRO A 96 -1.31 4.21 -16.16
C PRO A 96 -1.97 4.98 -17.31
N ASP A 97 -1.21 5.35 -18.33
CA ASP A 97 -1.73 6.07 -19.51
C ASP A 97 -2.69 5.20 -20.31
N ASP A 98 -2.47 3.88 -20.38
CA ASP A 98 -3.37 2.98 -21.11
C ASP A 98 -4.72 2.82 -20.37
N PHE A 99 -4.71 2.83 -19.05
CA PHE A 99 -5.96 2.87 -18.26
C PHE A 99 -6.73 4.17 -18.55
N ALA A 100 -6.06 5.31 -18.53
CA ALA A 100 -6.68 6.59 -18.81
C ALA A 100 -7.26 6.65 -20.23
N ARG A 101 -6.52 6.17 -21.24
CA ARG A 101 -7.01 6.07 -22.62
C ARG A 101 -8.22 5.14 -22.77
N ALA A 102 -8.32 4.13 -21.90
CA ALA A 102 -9.47 3.23 -21.83
C ALA A 102 -10.64 3.81 -21.03
N GLY A 103 -10.57 5.05 -20.56
CA GLY A 103 -11.63 5.70 -19.79
C GLY A 103 -11.66 5.28 -18.32
N VAL A 104 -10.53 4.87 -17.75
CA VAL A 104 -10.40 4.44 -16.35
C VAL A 104 -9.50 5.40 -15.61
N VAL A 105 -9.88 5.82 -14.42
CA VAL A 105 -9.01 6.54 -13.49
C VAL A 105 -8.16 5.53 -12.74
N GLN A 106 -6.83 5.62 -12.87
CA GLN A 106 -5.92 4.78 -12.10
C GLN A 106 -5.30 5.55 -10.95
N VAL A 107 -5.37 4.97 -9.75
CA VAL A 107 -4.67 5.46 -8.55
C VAL A 107 -3.62 4.43 -8.16
N ARG A 108 -2.36 4.84 -8.00
CA ARG A 108 -1.28 4.00 -7.52
C ARG A 108 -0.91 4.45 -6.11
N VAL A 109 -0.85 3.53 -5.17
CA VAL A 109 -0.68 3.82 -3.74
C VAL A 109 0.70 3.39 -3.27
N GLY A 110 1.46 4.32 -2.67
CA GLY A 110 2.65 4.01 -1.88
C GLY A 110 2.26 3.81 -0.41
N TYR A 111 2.89 2.87 0.27
CA TYR A 111 2.64 2.55 1.68
C TYR A 111 3.95 2.21 2.39
N ARG A 112 3.99 2.32 3.72
CA ARG A 112 5.19 1.98 4.50
C ARG A 112 5.54 0.51 4.37
N LEU A 113 6.84 0.27 4.23
CA LEU A 113 7.48 -1.03 4.02
C LEU A 113 8.27 -1.47 5.25
N LYS A 114 8.75 -2.71 5.23
CA LYS A 114 9.68 -3.28 6.23
C LYS A 114 9.12 -3.18 7.65
N PHE A 115 9.99 -3.01 8.65
CA PHE A 115 9.57 -2.89 10.03
C PHE A 115 8.58 -1.73 10.29
N PRO A 116 8.78 -0.52 9.77
CA PRO A 116 7.80 0.55 9.95
C PRO A 116 6.38 0.19 9.51
N GLY A 117 6.23 -0.51 8.39
CA GLY A 117 4.93 -0.91 7.86
C GLY A 117 4.32 -2.15 8.50
N PHE A 118 5.15 -3.13 8.85
CA PHE A 118 4.63 -4.49 9.11
C PHE A 118 5.11 -5.13 10.41
N LEU A 119 5.91 -4.47 11.22
CA LEU A 119 6.30 -4.99 12.53
C LEU A 119 5.13 -4.84 13.54
N PRO A 120 4.49 -5.93 14.01
CA PRO A 120 3.46 -5.82 15.03
C PRO A 120 4.06 -5.38 16.37
N LEU A 121 3.39 -4.46 17.05
CA LEU A 121 3.74 -4.04 18.40
C LEU A 121 2.72 -4.62 19.39
N HIS A 122 3.15 -4.85 20.63
CA HIS A 122 2.26 -5.43 21.65
C HIS A 122 1.10 -4.50 22.02
N THR A 123 1.22 -3.20 21.72
CA THR A 123 0.17 -2.20 21.92
C THR A 123 -0.79 -2.08 20.73
N ASP A 124 -0.47 -2.71 19.60
CA ASP A 124 -1.34 -2.70 18.43
C ASP A 124 -2.50 -3.69 18.64
N ALA A 125 -3.65 -3.38 18.05
CA ALA A 125 -4.75 -4.33 17.99
C ALA A 125 -4.34 -5.59 17.19
N PRO A 126 -4.89 -6.77 17.49
CA PRO A 126 -4.64 -7.95 16.67
C PRO A 126 -4.93 -7.70 15.19
N GLY A 127 -4.01 -8.08 14.33
CA GLY A 127 -4.17 -7.89 12.88
C GLY A 127 -3.92 -6.46 12.37
N HIS A 128 -3.52 -5.53 13.23
CA HIS A 128 -3.17 -4.17 12.84
C HIS A 128 -1.76 -4.08 12.25
N TYR A 129 -1.66 -3.54 11.04
CA TYR A 129 -0.40 -3.29 10.35
C TYR A 129 -0.42 -1.87 9.75
N ARG A 130 0.62 -1.08 10.05
CA ARG A 130 0.67 0.32 9.61
C ARG A 130 0.69 0.49 8.09
N GLY A 131 1.33 -0.43 7.35
CA GLY A 131 1.27 -0.44 5.88
C GLY A 131 -0.13 -0.69 5.33
N VAL A 132 -0.96 -1.50 6.03
CA VAL A 132 -2.39 -1.66 5.70
C VAL A 132 -3.17 -0.40 6.08
N ALA A 133 -2.89 0.18 7.24
CA ALA A 133 -3.52 1.43 7.67
C ALA A 133 -3.22 2.59 6.71
N ASP A 134 -2.01 2.63 6.14
CA ASP A 134 -1.65 3.57 5.08
C ASP A 134 -2.54 3.40 3.85
N CYS A 135 -2.73 2.16 3.39
CA CYS A 135 -3.61 1.88 2.25
C CYS A 135 -5.08 2.20 2.56
N ALA A 136 -5.54 1.97 3.79
CA ALA A 136 -6.89 2.35 4.22
C ALA A 136 -7.06 3.87 4.22
N GLU A 137 -6.07 4.64 4.68
CA GLU A 137 -6.13 6.11 4.61
C GLU A 137 -6.08 6.61 3.15
N ALA A 138 -5.31 5.93 2.26
CA ALA A 138 -5.34 6.23 0.84
C ALA A 138 -6.73 5.99 0.22
N LEU A 139 -7.42 4.90 0.59
CA LEU A 139 -8.80 4.65 0.16
C LEU A 139 -9.76 5.74 0.69
N SER A 140 -9.63 6.13 1.94
CA SER A 140 -10.42 7.22 2.51
C SER A 140 -10.14 8.56 1.81
N TRP A 141 -8.89 8.82 1.39
CA TRP A 141 -8.55 9.98 0.56
C TRP A 141 -9.23 9.90 -0.81
N ILE A 142 -9.20 8.74 -1.47
CA ILE A 142 -9.85 8.48 -2.76
C ILE A 142 -11.35 8.79 -2.68
N GLN A 143 -12.03 8.27 -1.67
CA GLN A 143 -13.47 8.51 -1.47
C GLN A 143 -13.82 10.00 -1.36
N ARG A 144 -12.96 10.80 -0.76
CA ARG A 144 -13.18 12.24 -0.60
C ARG A 144 -12.84 13.09 -1.82
N ASN A 145 -11.95 12.62 -2.71
CA ASN A 145 -11.31 13.50 -3.70
C ASN A 145 -11.43 13.03 -5.15
N ILE A 146 -11.67 11.73 -5.42
CA ILE A 146 -11.52 11.17 -6.77
C ILE A 146 -12.53 11.69 -7.78
N GLU A 147 -13.70 12.13 -7.33
CA GLU A 147 -14.73 12.74 -8.19
C GLU A 147 -14.20 13.99 -8.91
N ALA A 148 -13.36 14.78 -8.25
CA ALA A 148 -12.73 15.95 -8.86
C ALA A 148 -11.79 15.58 -10.04
N PHE A 149 -11.29 14.36 -10.05
CA PHE A 149 -10.48 13.79 -11.15
C PHE A 149 -11.33 13.06 -12.21
N GLY A 150 -12.66 13.09 -12.05
CA GLY A 150 -13.62 12.44 -12.93
C GLY A 150 -13.88 10.96 -12.61
N GLY A 151 -13.38 10.44 -11.50
CA GLY A 151 -13.63 9.07 -11.06
C GLY A 151 -14.90 8.93 -10.23
N ASP A 152 -15.55 7.78 -10.34
CA ASP A 152 -16.73 7.41 -9.53
C ASP A 152 -16.28 6.76 -8.21
N PRO A 153 -16.42 7.43 -7.05
CA PRO A 153 -16.06 6.87 -5.75
C PRO A 153 -16.89 5.64 -5.37
N THR A 154 -18.04 5.44 -6.01
CA THR A 154 -18.87 4.24 -5.79
C THR A 154 -18.48 3.07 -6.67
N ASN A 155 -17.57 3.25 -7.65
CA ASN A 155 -17.12 2.22 -8.58
C ASN A 155 -15.60 2.00 -8.51
N VAL A 156 -15.13 1.70 -7.31
CA VAL A 156 -13.71 1.48 -7.00
C VAL A 156 -13.40 -0.01 -6.99
N THR A 157 -12.34 -0.40 -7.72
CA THR A 157 -11.75 -1.74 -7.71
C THR A 157 -10.34 -1.67 -7.15
N VAL A 158 -10.07 -2.40 -6.08
CA VAL A 158 -8.71 -2.56 -5.53
C VAL A 158 -8.01 -3.70 -6.24
N VAL A 159 -6.83 -3.43 -6.76
CA VAL A 159 -6.00 -4.41 -7.48
C VAL A 159 -4.64 -4.49 -6.82
N GLY A 160 -4.18 -5.68 -6.50
CA GLY A 160 -2.86 -5.88 -5.93
C GLY A 160 -2.15 -7.10 -6.48
N GLN A 161 -0.83 -7.07 -6.48
CA GLN A 161 0.02 -8.19 -6.86
C GLN A 161 0.96 -8.55 -5.71
N SER A 162 1.15 -9.86 -5.43
CA SER A 162 2.05 -10.36 -4.39
C SER A 162 1.76 -9.76 -3.01
N ALA A 163 2.67 -8.98 -2.42
CA ALA A 163 2.44 -8.25 -1.17
C ALA A 163 1.22 -7.33 -1.24
N GLY A 164 1.03 -6.63 -2.37
CA GLY A 164 -0.14 -5.77 -2.59
C GLY A 164 -1.44 -6.55 -2.67
N ALA A 165 -1.42 -7.78 -3.21
CA ALA A 165 -2.57 -8.66 -3.21
C ALA A 165 -2.95 -9.12 -1.80
N ALA A 166 -1.96 -9.41 -0.96
CA ALA A 166 -2.20 -9.73 0.45
C ALA A 166 -2.81 -8.53 1.21
N ILE A 167 -2.33 -7.31 0.95
CA ILE A 167 -2.91 -6.08 1.51
C ILE A 167 -4.35 -5.90 1.03
N ALA A 168 -4.64 -6.08 -0.27
CA ALA A 168 -5.98 -5.96 -0.81
C ALA A 168 -6.98 -6.93 -0.14
N LEU A 169 -6.56 -8.18 0.07
CA LEU A 169 -7.36 -9.17 0.80
C LEU A 169 -7.52 -8.79 2.29
N TRP A 170 -6.49 -8.23 2.91
CA TRP A 170 -6.57 -7.79 4.30
C TRP A 170 -7.54 -6.62 4.48
N LEU A 171 -7.54 -5.66 3.55
CA LEU A 171 -8.50 -4.55 3.51
C LEU A 171 -9.95 -5.03 3.29
N ALA A 172 -10.14 -6.18 2.62
CA ALA A 172 -11.44 -6.78 2.43
C ALA A 172 -11.96 -7.57 3.65
N ARG A 173 -11.21 -7.70 4.74
CA ARG A 173 -11.70 -8.30 5.99
C ARG A 173 -12.79 -7.42 6.60
N ARG A 174 -13.78 -8.04 7.22
CA ARG A 174 -14.94 -7.34 7.85
C ARG A 174 -14.53 -6.33 8.92
N ASP A 175 -13.42 -6.59 9.62
CA ASP A 175 -12.87 -5.71 10.65
C ASP A 175 -12.07 -4.51 10.08
N HIS A 176 -11.74 -4.52 8.78
CA HIS A 176 -11.02 -3.47 8.07
C HIS A 176 -11.87 -2.77 7.01
N TYR A 177 -12.82 -3.46 6.40
CA TYR A 177 -13.63 -2.97 5.29
C TYR A 177 -14.63 -1.89 5.74
N LYS A 178 -14.56 -0.73 5.09
CA LYS A 178 -15.41 0.43 5.39
C LYS A 178 -16.36 0.81 4.26
N GLY A 179 -16.54 -0.07 3.26
CA GLY A 179 -17.39 0.24 2.10
C GLY A 179 -16.70 1.08 1.03
N GLU A 180 -15.38 1.25 1.07
CA GLU A 180 -14.64 2.17 0.22
C GLU A 180 -14.35 1.62 -1.19
N PHE A 181 -14.64 0.34 -1.44
CA PHE A 181 -14.49 -0.31 -2.75
C PHE A 181 -15.53 -1.42 -2.93
N ARG A 182 -15.79 -1.78 -4.17
CA ARG A 182 -16.76 -2.84 -4.52
C ARG A 182 -16.09 -4.16 -4.90
N ARG A 183 -14.87 -4.10 -5.44
CA ARG A 183 -14.20 -5.28 -6.02
C ARG A 183 -12.76 -5.35 -5.59
N VAL A 184 -12.26 -6.58 -5.53
CA VAL A 184 -10.84 -6.88 -5.31
C VAL A 184 -10.34 -7.83 -6.38
N LEU A 185 -9.21 -7.50 -7.01
CA LEU A 185 -8.42 -8.42 -7.82
C LEU A 185 -7.07 -8.65 -7.11
N ALA A 186 -6.92 -9.82 -6.51
CA ALA A 186 -5.71 -10.22 -5.80
C ALA A 186 -4.90 -11.21 -6.66
N MET A 187 -3.76 -10.75 -7.16
CA MET A 187 -2.89 -11.55 -8.03
C MET A 187 -1.71 -12.12 -7.23
N SER A 188 -1.64 -13.45 -7.12
CA SER A 188 -0.56 -14.18 -6.43
C SER A 188 -0.31 -13.64 -5.02
N PRO A 189 -1.28 -13.63 -4.10
CA PRO A 189 -1.12 -13.06 -2.77
C PRO A 189 -0.07 -13.81 -1.97
N ALA A 190 0.79 -13.06 -1.25
CA ALA A 190 1.89 -13.58 -0.46
C ALA A 190 1.64 -13.35 1.04
N PHE A 191 1.52 -14.44 1.80
CA PHE A 191 1.36 -14.43 3.25
C PHE A 191 2.54 -15.09 3.94
N PRO A 192 2.87 -14.71 5.20
CA PRO A 192 3.90 -15.39 5.98
C PRO A 192 3.43 -16.80 6.37
N ARG A 193 4.38 -17.72 6.51
CA ARG A 193 4.11 -19.11 6.90
C ARG A 193 4.06 -19.31 8.41
N ALA A 194 4.64 -18.40 9.15
CA ALA A 194 4.67 -18.43 10.60
C ALA A 194 4.26 -17.08 11.18
N PRO A 195 3.58 -17.05 12.35
CA PRO A 195 3.21 -15.82 13.00
C PRO A 195 4.45 -15.07 13.50
N PHE A 196 4.38 -13.74 13.48
CA PHE A 196 5.50 -12.88 13.93
C PHE A 196 5.96 -13.20 15.35
N GLU A 197 5.07 -13.61 16.24
CA GLU A 197 5.43 -13.98 17.64
C GLU A 197 6.55 -15.04 17.69
N SER A 198 6.59 -15.97 16.74
CA SER A 198 7.68 -16.95 16.65
C SER A 198 9.02 -16.33 16.22
N ARG A 199 9.03 -15.09 15.71
CA ARG A 199 10.20 -14.36 15.21
C ARG A 199 10.57 -13.14 16.06
N LYS A 200 9.79 -12.82 17.08
CA LYS A 200 9.96 -11.63 17.93
C LYS A 200 11.34 -11.51 18.58
N TRP A 201 11.88 -12.63 19.05
CA TRP A 201 13.22 -12.66 19.63
C TRP A 201 14.32 -12.33 18.62
N ALA A 202 14.19 -12.79 17.37
CA ALA A 202 15.14 -12.49 16.30
C ALA A 202 15.12 -10.99 15.96
N THR A 203 13.93 -10.37 15.91
CA THR A 203 13.77 -8.94 15.69
C THR A 203 14.42 -8.13 16.81
N ARG A 204 14.16 -8.49 18.09
CA ARG A 204 14.81 -7.85 19.25
C ARG A 204 16.33 -7.96 19.18
N GLY A 205 16.86 -9.14 18.86
CA GLY A 205 18.30 -9.36 18.70
C GLY A 205 18.91 -8.57 17.54
N ALA A 206 18.19 -8.47 16.41
CA ALA A 206 18.65 -7.73 15.25
C ALA A 206 18.71 -6.22 15.50
N LEU A 207 17.73 -5.65 16.23
CA LEU A 207 17.64 -4.22 16.52
C LEU A 207 18.39 -3.82 17.80
N SER A 208 18.59 -4.76 18.74
CA SER A 208 19.13 -4.48 20.09
C SER A 208 18.39 -3.31 20.77
N THR A 209 17.04 -3.35 20.70
CA THR A 209 16.16 -2.26 21.15
C THR A 209 14.83 -2.88 21.59
N PRO A 210 14.17 -2.37 22.64
CA PRO A 210 12.82 -2.79 22.98
C PRO A 210 11.86 -2.60 21.78
N LEU A 211 10.93 -3.55 21.59
CA LEU A 211 9.92 -3.45 20.52
C LEU A 211 8.70 -2.66 21.02
N THR A 212 8.95 -1.43 21.48
CA THR A 212 7.91 -0.46 21.81
C THR A 212 7.89 0.64 20.76
N ARG A 213 6.74 1.29 20.56
CA ARG A 213 6.55 2.37 19.60
C ARG A 213 7.56 3.49 19.80
N GLU A 214 7.73 3.93 21.04
CA GLU A 214 8.64 5.02 21.43
C GLU A 214 10.10 4.69 21.12
N ALA A 215 10.56 3.50 21.55
CA ALA A 215 11.95 3.09 21.35
C ALA A 215 12.28 2.89 19.86
N LEU A 216 11.34 2.38 19.09
CA LEU A 216 11.52 2.18 17.65
C LEU A 216 11.46 3.49 16.87
N ASN A 217 10.56 4.41 17.22
CA ASN A 217 10.52 5.76 16.67
C ASN A 217 11.82 6.52 17.00
N GLN A 218 12.30 6.40 18.23
CA GLN A 218 13.57 7.00 18.64
C GLN A 218 14.74 6.41 17.82
N LEU A 219 14.83 5.06 17.72
CA LEU A 219 15.86 4.40 16.94
C LEU A 219 15.82 4.82 15.46
N TYR A 220 14.64 4.96 14.88
CA TYR A 220 14.48 5.37 13.49
C TYR A 220 14.98 6.81 13.27
N ARG A 221 14.64 7.74 14.17
CA ARG A 221 15.11 9.14 14.11
C ARG A 221 16.62 9.26 14.29
N ASP A 222 17.16 8.56 15.29
CA ASP A 222 18.56 8.76 15.70
C ASP A 222 19.54 7.93 14.87
N ASN A 223 19.10 6.78 14.36
CA ASN A 223 19.96 5.84 13.65
C ASN A 223 19.18 4.95 12.67
N GLU A 224 18.59 5.58 11.66
CA GLU A 224 17.92 4.85 10.59
C GLU A 224 18.81 3.76 9.94
N PRO A 225 20.11 3.98 9.69
CA PRO A 225 21.00 2.93 9.20
C PRO A 225 21.06 1.69 10.10
N LYS A 226 20.96 1.83 11.42
CA LYS A 226 20.87 0.68 12.34
C LYS A 226 19.55 -0.08 12.14
N MET A 227 18.43 0.64 11.98
CA MET A 227 17.13 0.05 11.67
C MET A 227 17.20 -0.77 10.37
N GLN A 228 17.77 -0.20 9.31
CA GLN A 228 17.92 -0.87 8.01
C GLN A 228 18.82 -2.10 8.10
N ARG A 229 19.97 -2.03 8.79
CA ARG A 229 20.84 -3.21 9.03
C ARG A 229 20.13 -4.28 9.86
N GLY A 230 19.35 -3.87 10.86
CA GLY A 230 18.54 -4.79 11.67
C GLY A 230 17.51 -5.54 10.83
N TYR A 231 16.84 -4.84 9.93
CA TYR A 231 15.91 -5.44 8.99
C TYR A 231 16.63 -6.41 8.03
N GLN A 232 17.77 -6.03 7.45
CA GLN A 232 18.55 -6.92 6.58
C GLN A 232 18.97 -8.19 7.30
N ARG A 233 19.40 -8.09 8.57
CA ARG A 233 19.77 -9.25 9.38
C ARG A 233 18.57 -10.15 9.67
N PHE A 234 17.41 -9.60 9.99
CA PHE A 234 16.17 -10.35 10.16
C PHE A 234 15.77 -11.07 8.86
N ARG A 235 15.76 -10.34 7.76
CA ARG A 235 15.35 -10.79 6.43
C ARG A 235 16.16 -11.99 5.92
N THR A 236 17.48 -12.08 6.22
CA THR A 236 18.31 -13.21 5.78
C THR A 236 17.85 -14.54 6.36
N GLN A 237 17.16 -14.53 7.49
CA GLN A 237 16.64 -15.72 8.15
C GLN A 237 15.15 -15.94 7.90
N TYR A 238 14.38 -14.86 7.72
CA TYR A 238 12.91 -14.87 7.73
C TYR A 238 12.34 -14.01 6.61
N ILE A 239 12.45 -14.50 5.38
CA ILE A 239 12.20 -13.70 4.15
C ILE A 239 10.83 -13.02 4.09
N THR A 240 9.77 -13.64 4.59
CA THR A 240 8.41 -13.08 4.50
C THR A 240 7.73 -12.94 5.86
N ASP A 241 8.41 -13.21 6.95
CA ASP A 241 7.78 -13.31 8.27
C ASP A 241 7.52 -11.95 8.95
N CYS A 242 7.94 -10.83 8.33
CA CYS A 242 7.50 -9.49 8.67
C CYS A 242 6.49 -9.03 7.60
N ALA A 243 5.33 -9.65 7.58
CA ALA A 243 4.27 -9.45 6.62
C ALA A 243 2.91 -9.71 7.28
N LEU A 244 1.84 -9.61 6.49
CA LEU A 244 0.49 -9.87 6.97
C LEU A 244 0.29 -11.35 7.28
N GLY A 245 -0.26 -11.65 8.41
CA GLY A 245 -0.51 -13.04 8.73
C GLY A 245 -1.16 -13.25 10.08
N PRO A 246 -1.47 -14.43 10.46
CA PRO A 246 -1.05 -15.72 9.89
C PRO A 246 -1.78 -16.13 8.61
N HIS A 247 -1.26 -17.13 7.94
CA HIS A 247 -1.88 -17.84 6.84
C HIS A 247 -2.40 -19.22 7.34
N PRO A 248 -3.52 -19.74 6.85
CA PRO A 248 -4.38 -19.15 5.81
C PRO A 248 -5.25 -18.00 6.31
N LEU A 249 -5.61 -17.10 5.38
CA LEU A 249 -6.66 -16.12 5.63
C LEU A 249 -8.01 -16.86 5.66
N ASP A 250 -8.79 -16.67 6.71
CA ASP A 250 -10.12 -17.28 6.80
C ASP A 250 -11.08 -16.51 5.89
N ALA A 251 -11.62 -17.19 4.87
CA ALA A 251 -12.55 -16.61 3.92
C ALA A 251 -13.86 -16.14 4.59
N THR A 252 -14.24 -16.71 5.73
CA THR A 252 -15.43 -16.29 6.49
C THR A 252 -15.27 -14.91 7.15
N GLU A 253 -14.03 -14.45 7.29
CA GLU A 253 -13.74 -13.11 7.80
C GLU A 253 -13.81 -12.01 6.74
N LEU A 254 -13.96 -12.34 5.45
CA LEU A 254 -14.07 -11.38 4.38
C LEU A 254 -15.45 -10.72 4.33
N ALA A 255 -15.48 -9.44 3.98
CA ALA A 255 -16.71 -8.71 3.67
C ALA A 255 -17.31 -9.20 2.35
N GLU A 256 -18.58 -8.87 2.13
CA GLU A 256 -19.28 -9.18 0.87
C GLU A 256 -18.84 -8.21 -0.24
N VAL A 257 -17.74 -8.55 -0.90
CA VAL A 257 -17.19 -7.82 -2.05
C VAL A 257 -16.95 -8.79 -3.20
N ASP A 258 -17.06 -8.31 -4.44
CA ASP A 258 -16.70 -9.11 -5.60
C ASP A 258 -15.20 -9.40 -5.57
N LEU A 259 -14.82 -10.67 -5.44
CA LEU A 259 -13.43 -11.06 -5.25
C LEU A 259 -12.96 -12.00 -6.36
N VAL A 260 -11.85 -11.61 -7.01
CA VAL A 260 -11.10 -12.48 -7.93
C VAL A 260 -9.69 -12.68 -7.34
N VAL A 261 -9.34 -13.94 -7.10
CA VAL A 261 -7.98 -14.32 -6.67
C VAL A 261 -7.36 -15.16 -7.77
N THR A 262 -6.15 -14.83 -8.16
CA THR A 262 -5.40 -15.58 -9.17
C THR A 262 -4.04 -16.00 -8.62
N SER A 263 -3.50 -17.07 -9.17
CA SER A 263 -2.13 -17.52 -8.94
C SER A 263 -1.52 -18.04 -10.23
N THR A 264 -0.22 -17.99 -10.34
CA THR A 264 0.48 -18.66 -11.43
C THR A 264 0.63 -20.14 -11.12
N ARG A 265 0.83 -20.95 -12.16
CA ARG A 265 1.06 -22.40 -11.98
C ARG A 265 2.32 -22.69 -11.18
N GLU A 266 3.30 -21.81 -11.27
CA GLU A 266 4.64 -21.96 -10.69
C GLU A 266 5.01 -20.68 -9.93
N GLU A 267 4.48 -20.53 -8.71
CA GLU A 267 4.79 -19.43 -7.82
C GLU A 267 6.20 -19.60 -7.23
N PHE A 268 7.08 -18.60 -7.40
CA PHE A 268 8.45 -18.59 -6.85
C PHE A 268 9.24 -19.90 -6.98
N ILE A 269 8.99 -20.67 -8.04
CA ILE A 269 9.76 -21.86 -8.36
C ILE A 269 11.13 -21.41 -8.88
N GLY A 270 12.13 -21.54 -8.11
CA GLY A 270 13.50 -21.15 -8.39
C GLY A 270 14.28 -21.07 -7.09
N HIS A 271 15.02 -20.03 -6.91
CA HIS A 271 15.88 -19.86 -5.73
C HIS A 271 15.14 -19.85 -4.39
N GLY A 272 13.86 -19.46 -4.36
CA GLY A 272 13.03 -19.47 -3.16
C GLY A 272 12.66 -20.86 -2.65
N ALA A 273 12.39 -21.81 -3.53
CA ALA A 273 11.94 -23.15 -3.15
C ALA A 273 13.01 -23.97 -2.38
N ALA A 274 14.29 -23.70 -2.58
CA ALA A 274 15.36 -24.31 -1.83
C ALA A 274 15.51 -23.74 -0.42
N LEU A 275 15.40 -22.42 -0.28
CA LEU A 275 15.38 -21.72 1.01
C LEU A 275 14.12 -22.05 1.81
N ASP A 276 12.98 -22.13 1.15
CA ASP A 276 11.70 -22.51 1.76
C ASP A 276 11.74 -23.95 2.30
N ARG A 277 12.30 -24.88 1.56
CA ARG A 277 12.48 -26.27 2.01
C ARG A 277 13.45 -26.39 3.17
N ALA A 278 14.50 -25.59 3.20
CA ALA A 278 15.47 -25.59 4.30
C ALA A 278 14.88 -25.04 5.62
N HIS A 279 13.80 -24.25 5.53
CA HIS A 279 13.14 -23.63 6.70
C HIS A 279 11.84 -24.32 7.11
N LEU A 280 11.35 -25.26 6.30
CA LEU A 280 10.09 -26.00 6.51
C LEU A 280 10.30 -27.48 6.88
N GLY A 281 11.54 -27.91 6.95
CA GLY A 281 11.93 -29.28 7.35
C GLY A 281 11.72 -29.56 8.82
#